data_b5e237d7673521d2d0770ea9dddb1faf
#
_entry.id   b5e237d7673521d2d0770ea9dddb1faf
#
_cell.length_a   1.000
_cell.length_b   1.000
_cell.length_c   1.000
_cell.angle_alpha   90.00
_cell.angle_beta   90.00
_cell.angle_gamma   90.00
#
_symmetry.space_group_name_H-M   'P 1'
#
loop_
_entity.id
_entity.type
_entity.pdbx_description
1 polymer ?
#
loop_
_entity_poly.entity_id
_entity_poly.type
_entity_poly.pdbx_seq_one_letter_code
_entity_poly.pdbx_strand_id
1 'polypeptide(L)'
;MGPVSVSNSIDARREQVFDVLCDLANRPAFTDHFLREFRLERFESAGVGASARLQIAKPHLWMETVIVEADRPYRIAERGKGGRLDRMPILTAWEIVEGPASATSVVTVRFGTEPAHPVDRVRELRFGERFYRRQWSAALSRLKDIVESGHPAERVVIAGGARMPIT
;
A
#
# COMPACT_ATOMS: atom_id res chain seq x y z
N MET A 1 1.21 11.88 -13.09
CA MET A 1 0.23 12.43 -12.12
C MET A 1 0.97 12.86 -10.88
N GLY A 2 0.68 14.06 -10.36
CA GLY A 2 1.23 14.46 -9.06
C GLY A 2 0.78 13.49 -7.95
N PRO A 3 1.51 13.43 -6.84
CA PRO A 3 1.20 12.48 -5.78
C PRO A 3 -0.16 12.76 -5.16
N VAL A 4 -0.99 11.72 -5.08
CA VAL A 4 -2.22 11.74 -4.28
C VAL A 4 -1.83 11.55 -2.82
N SER A 5 -2.33 12.42 -1.95
CA SER A 5 -2.13 12.31 -0.51
C SER A 5 -3.46 12.15 0.19
N VAL A 6 -3.54 11.15 1.08
CA VAL A 6 -4.73 10.86 1.89
C VAL A 6 -4.30 10.51 3.31
N SER A 7 -5.02 10.99 4.31
CA SER A 7 -4.72 10.74 5.71
C SER A 7 -5.95 10.23 6.46
N ASN A 8 -5.71 9.43 7.50
CA ASN A 8 -6.74 8.99 8.44
C ASN A 8 -6.16 8.88 9.86
N SER A 9 -6.99 9.06 10.87
CA SER A 9 -6.64 8.87 12.27
C SER A 9 -7.05 7.47 12.72
N ILE A 10 -6.16 6.77 13.40
CA ILE A 10 -6.31 5.39 13.88
C ILE A 10 -6.06 5.38 15.39
N ASP A 11 -6.96 4.75 16.17
CA ASP A 11 -6.85 4.62 17.61
C ASP A 11 -5.91 3.45 17.97
N ALA A 12 -4.64 3.63 17.60
CA ALA A 12 -3.56 2.69 17.87
C ALA A 12 -2.21 3.42 17.92
N ARG A 13 -1.24 2.80 18.58
CA ARG A 13 0.13 3.32 18.64
C ARG A 13 0.81 3.21 17.27
N ARG A 14 1.72 4.13 17.00
CA ARG A 14 2.49 4.16 15.75
C ARG A 14 3.18 2.83 15.43
N GLU A 15 3.74 2.18 16.44
CA GLU A 15 4.44 0.90 16.30
C GLU A 15 3.51 -0.19 15.76
N GLN A 16 2.28 -0.26 16.27
CA GLN A 16 1.28 -1.24 15.81
C GLN A 16 0.86 -0.98 14.36
N VAL A 17 0.59 0.27 14.03
CA VAL A 17 0.25 0.68 12.67
C VAL A 17 1.41 0.40 11.71
N PHE A 18 2.63 0.75 12.11
CA PHE A 18 3.82 0.51 11.32
C PHE A 18 4.04 -0.97 11.04
N ASP A 19 3.93 -1.83 12.06
CA ASP A 19 4.15 -3.28 11.91
C ASP A 19 3.13 -3.91 10.93
N VAL A 20 1.87 -3.46 10.95
CA VAL A 20 0.86 -3.88 9.97
C VAL A 20 1.21 -3.40 8.55
N LEU A 21 1.63 -2.16 8.39
CA LEU A 21 1.95 -1.57 7.08
C LEU A 21 3.24 -2.12 6.48
N CYS A 22 4.24 -2.40 7.32
CA CYS A 22 5.56 -2.85 6.92
C CYS A 22 5.58 -4.32 6.45
N ASP A 23 4.57 -5.10 6.79
CA ASP A 23 4.38 -6.46 6.29
C ASP A 23 3.43 -6.47 5.08
N LEU A 24 3.98 -6.67 3.88
CA LEU A 24 3.22 -6.74 2.64
C LEU A 24 2.19 -7.88 2.62
N ALA A 25 2.33 -8.89 3.49
CA ALA A 25 1.33 -9.95 3.63
C ALA A 25 -0.02 -9.42 4.16
N ASN A 26 -0.01 -8.30 4.88
CA ASN A 26 -1.23 -7.65 5.39
C ASN A 26 -1.90 -6.75 4.34
N ARG A 27 -1.20 -6.39 3.26
CA ARG A 27 -1.67 -5.42 2.28
C ARG A 27 -3.03 -5.77 1.66
N PRO A 28 -3.31 -7.02 1.26
CA PRO A 28 -4.60 -7.38 0.67
C PRO A 28 -5.80 -7.12 1.58
N ALA A 29 -5.64 -7.26 2.90
CA ALA A 29 -6.73 -7.10 3.85
C ALA A 29 -7.42 -5.71 3.76
N PHE A 30 -6.67 -4.68 3.38
CA PHE A 30 -7.21 -3.34 3.26
C PHE A 30 -7.21 -2.76 1.84
N THR A 31 -6.57 -3.43 0.86
CA THR A 31 -6.46 -2.91 -0.52
C THR A 31 -7.13 -3.78 -1.59
N ASP A 32 -7.69 -4.95 -1.28
CA ASP A 32 -8.25 -5.93 -2.21
C ASP A 32 -9.37 -5.37 -3.12
N HIS A 33 -10.04 -4.31 -2.68
CA HIS A 33 -11.09 -3.65 -3.46
C HIS A 33 -10.58 -2.99 -4.75
N PHE A 34 -9.26 -2.70 -4.83
CA PHE A 34 -8.65 -2.12 -6.03
C PHE A 34 -7.30 -2.72 -6.42
N LEU A 35 -6.59 -3.39 -5.49
CA LEU A 35 -5.36 -4.13 -5.76
C LEU A 35 -5.67 -5.63 -5.67
N ARG A 36 -5.62 -6.31 -6.81
CA ARG A 36 -5.98 -7.71 -6.95
C ARG A 36 -4.77 -8.55 -7.34
N GLU A 37 -4.95 -9.85 -7.40
CA GLU A 37 -3.91 -10.82 -7.81
C GLU A 37 -2.59 -10.60 -7.05
N PHE A 38 -2.72 -10.30 -5.76
CA PHE A 38 -1.58 -9.96 -4.90
C PHE A 38 -0.73 -11.20 -4.65
N ARG A 39 0.56 -11.12 -4.96
CA ARG A 39 1.52 -12.22 -4.78
C ARG A 39 2.81 -11.67 -4.19
N LEU A 40 3.26 -12.24 -3.09
CA LEU A 40 4.59 -11.96 -2.57
C LEU A 40 5.64 -12.59 -3.50
N GLU A 41 6.67 -11.84 -3.86
CA GLU A 41 7.75 -12.32 -4.73
C GLU A 41 8.94 -12.86 -3.93
N ARG A 42 8.97 -12.58 -2.63
CA ARG A 42 10.00 -13.06 -1.72
C ARG A 42 9.39 -13.74 -0.51
N PHE A 43 10.17 -14.62 0.11
CA PHE A 43 9.78 -15.30 1.35
C PHE A 43 9.61 -14.29 2.50
N GLU A 44 10.52 -13.32 2.61
CA GLU A 44 10.42 -12.22 3.57
C GLU A 44 9.37 -11.22 3.08
N SER A 45 8.27 -11.14 3.80
CA SER A 45 7.14 -10.25 3.48
C SER A 45 7.23 -8.87 4.13
N ALA A 46 8.12 -8.69 5.11
CA ALA A 46 8.22 -7.49 5.90
C ALA A 46 9.59 -6.80 5.78
N GLY A 47 9.60 -5.48 5.95
CA GLY A 47 10.82 -4.67 5.97
C GLY A 47 11.42 -4.39 4.60
N VAL A 48 12.60 -3.77 4.62
CA VAL A 48 13.32 -3.38 3.40
C VAL A 48 13.66 -4.61 2.56
N GLY A 49 13.33 -4.54 1.27
CA GLY A 49 13.52 -5.63 0.32
C GLY A 49 12.31 -6.55 0.17
N ALA A 50 11.30 -6.47 1.04
CA ALA A 50 10.03 -7.15 0.81
C ALA A 50 9.40 -6.67 -0.49
N SER A 51 8.92 -7.59 -1.32
CA SER A 51 8.37 -7.26 -2.63
C SER A 51 7.11 -8.04 -2.94
N ALA A 52 6.23 -7.40 -3.71
CA ALA A 52 4.98 -8.00 -4.15
C ALA A 52 4.67 -7.59 -5.59
N ARG A 53 3.99 -8.49 -6.29
CA ARG A 53 3.37 -8.25 -7.59
C ARG A 53 1.86 -8.29 -7.45
N LEU A 54 1.20 -7.34 -8.07
CA LEU A 54 -0.24 -7.16 -7.95
C LEU A 54 -0.84 -6.51 -9.19
N GLN A 55 -2.16 -6.55 -9.31
CA GLN A 55 -2.89 -5.94 -10.41
C GLN A 55 -3.82 -4.84 -9.90
N ILE A 56 -3.74 -3.66 -10.50
CA ILE A 56 -4.75 -2.61 -10.29
C ILE A 56 -6.02 -3.05 -11.02
N ALA A 57 -7.15 -3.14 -10.31
CA ALA A 57 -8.41 -3.68 -10.84
C ALA A 57 -8.95 -2.91 -12.04
N LYS A 58 -8.72 -1.60 -12.09
CA LYS A 58 -9.03 -0.73 -13.25
C LYS A 58 -7.92 0.30 -13.38
N PRO A 59 -7.20 0.33 -14.47
CA PRO A 59 -7.43 -0.25 -15.80
C PRO A 59 -6.79 -1.64 -16.07
N HIS A 60 -6.73 -2.54 -15.12
CA HIS A 60 -6.10 -3.88 -15.23
C HIS A 60 -4.60 -3.81 -15.55
N LEU A 61 -3.88 -3.01 -14.78
CA LEU A 61 -2.43 -2.85 -14.94
C LEU A 61 -1.70 -3.65 -13.88
N TRP A 62 -0.72 -4.44 -14.31
CA TRP A 62 0.22 -5.07 -13.40
C TRP A 62 1.19 -4.03 -12.84
N MET A 63 1.54 -4.21 -11.59
CA MET A 63 2.59 -3.44 -10.93
C MET A 63 3.37 -4.34 -9.97
N GLU A 64 4.61 -3.97 -9.78
CA GLU A 64 5.49 -4.49 -8.75
C GLU A 64 5.73 -3.41 -7.71
N THR A 65 5.95 -3.80 -6.48
CA THR A 65 6.36 -2.89 -5.41
C THR A 65 7.43 -3.54 -4.55
N VAL A 66 8.37 -2.74 -4.08
CA VAL A 66 9.45 -3.15 -3.16
C VAL A 66 9.56 -2.10 -2.07
N ILE A 67 9.61 -2.53 -0.81
CA ILE A 67 9.94 -1.64 0.31
C ILE A 67 11.41 -1.27 0.21
N VAL A 68 11.70 0.01 0.04
CA VAL A 68 13.07 0.54 -0.08
C VAL A 68 13.53 1.29 1.16
N GLU A 69 12.60 1.67 2.03
CA GLU A 69 12.86 2.37 3.29
C GLU A 69 11.83 1.93 4.32
N ALA A 70 12.30 1.65 5.55
CA ALA A 70 11.46 1.31 6.68
C ALA A 70 12.07 1.92 7.94
N ASP A 71 11.66 3.14 8.28
CA ASP A 71 12.08 3.90 9.46
C ASP A 71 10.99 3.77 10.53
N ARG A 72 11.15 2.82 11.43
CA ARG A 72 10.17 2.48 12.46
C ARG A 72 10.21 3.49 13.62
N PRO A 73 9.07 4.01 14.06
CA PRO A 73 7.68 3.75 13.61
C PRO A 73 7.14 4.86 12.68
N TYR A 74 7.97 5.59 11.95
CA TYR A 74 7.62 6.86 11.34
C TYR A 74 7.29 6.79 9.86
N ARG A 75 8.04 5.96 9.10
CA ARG A 75 7.97 6.02 7.66
C ARG A 75 8.25 4.68 6.97
N ILE A 76 7.51 4.43 5.90
CA ILE A 76 7.79 3.35 4.96
C ILE A 76 7.74 3.95 3.56
N ALA A 77 8.74 3.66 2.73
CA ALA A 77 8.74 4.05 1.33
C ALA A 77 8.86 2.81 0.44
N GLU A 78 8.06 2.81 -0.62
CA GLU A 78 8.00 1.74 -1.61
C GLU A 78 8.28 2.32 -2.98
N ARG A 79 9.06 1.59 -3.77
CA ARG A 79 9.25 1.86 -5.20
C ARG A 79 8.70 0.70 -6.00
N GLY A 80 8.11 1.01 -7.13
CA GLY A 80 7.55 0.02 -8.00
C GLY A 80 7.62 0.42 -9.46
N LYS A 81 7.20 -0.52 -10.29
CA LYS A 81 7.04 -0.34 -11.72
C LYS A 81 5.67 -0.87 -12.10
N GLY A 82 5.06 -0.28 -13.08
CA GLY A 82 3.76 -0.75 -13.55
C GLY A 82 3.45 -0.30 -14.97
N GLY A 83 2.24 -0.66 -15.42
CA GLY A 83 1.76 -0.34 -16.72
C GLY A 83 2.25 -1.29 -17.82
N ARG A 84 2.05 -0.88 -19.07
CA ARG A 84 2.47 -1.69 -20.21
C ARG A 84 3.99 -1.68 -20.32
N LEU A 85 4.60 -2.87 -20.25
CA LEU A 85 6.05 -3.07 -20.29
C LEU A 85 6.82 -2.48 -19.08
N ASP A 86 6.17 -2.39 -17.92
CA ASP A 86 6.79 -1.91 -16.66
C ASP A 86 7.52 -0.55 -16.76
N ARG A 87 7.00 0.33 -17.64
CA ARG A 87 7.62 1.63 -17.95
C ARG A 87 7.16 2.79 -17.07
N MET A 88 6.23 2.54 -16.16
CA MET A 88 5.66 3.58 -15.30
C MET A 88 6.22 3.42 -13.88
N PRO A 89 7.17 4.25 -13.45
CA PRO A 89 7.60 4.30 -12.06
C PRO A 89 6.42 4.61 -11.14
N ILE A 90 6.36 3.91 -10.02
CA ILE A 90 5.35 4.06 -8.98
C ILE A 90 6.07 4.31 -7.66
N LEU A 91 5.58 5.29 -6.92
CA LEU A 91 6.08 5.63 -5.59
C LEU A 91 4.93 5.59 -4.61
N THR A 92 5.12 4.91 -3.50
CA THR A 92 4.20 4.92 -2.37
C THR A 92 4.99 5.25 -1.11
N ALA A 93 4.53 6.23 -0.36
CA ALA A 93 5.12 6.56 0.93
C ALA A 93 4.03 6.59 2.00
N TRP A 94 4.34 6.00 3.14
CA TRP A 94 3.52 6.01 4.35
C TRP A 94 4.22 6.84 5.39
N GLU A 95 3.54 7.81 5.94
CA GLU A 95 4.01 8.62 7.07
C GLU A 95 3.06 8.38 8.25
N ILE A 96 3.63 8.13 9.42
CA ILE A 96 2.89 7.84 10.64
C ILE A 96 3.35 8.82 11.70
N VAL A 97 2.45 9.71 12.10
CA VAL A 97 2.73 10.71 13.15
C VAL A 97 1.84 10.48 14.35
N GLU A 98 2.22 10.99 15.47
CA GLU A 98 1.40 10.96 16.69
C GLU A 98 0.11 11.74 16.49
N GLY A 99 -1.00 11.15 16.92
CA GLY A 99 -2.31 11.79 16.85
C GLY A 99 -2.54 12.72 18.03
N PRO A 100 -3.67 13.46 18.03
CA PRO A 100 -3.98 14.44 19.07
C PRO A 100 -4.32 13.82 20.43
N ALA A 101 -4.70 12.56 20.48
CA ALA A 101 -5.03 11.83 21.71
C ALA A 101 -3.94 10.79 22.01
N SER A 102 -3.83 10.43 23.29
CA SER A 102 -2.90 9.39 23.74
C SER A 102 -3.20 8.06 23.01
N ALA A 103 -2.15 7.40 22.53
CA ALA A 103 -2.22 6.16 21.79
C ALA A 103 -2.99 6.22 20.44
N THR A 104 -3.14 7.40 19.85
CA THR A 104 -3.65 7.57 18.49
C THR A 104 -2.52 7.90 17.52
N SER A 105 -2.73 7.55 16.25
CA SER A 105 -1.79 7.84 15.15
C SER A 105 -2.51 8.44 13.97
N VAL A 106 -1.87 9.36 13.25
CA VAL A 106 -2.33 9.83 11.95
C VAL A 106 -1.45 9.20 10.88
N VAL A 107 -2.08 8.43 10.01
CA VAL A 107 -1.43 7.77 8.88
C VAL A 107 -1.72 8.54 7.61
N THR A 108 -0.66 8.89 6.89
CA THR A 108 -0.75 9.53 5.58
C THR A 108 -0.14 8.61 4.53
N VAL A 109 -0.89 8.27 3.50
CA VAL A 109 -0.37 7.63 2.30
C VAL A 109 -0.20 8.66 1.19
N ARG A 110 0.99 8.66 0.57
CA ARG A 110 1.28 9.41 -0.65
C ARG A 110 1.55 8.41 -1.77
N PHE A 111 0.76 8.47 -2.82
CA PHE A 111 0.86 7.59 -3.97
C PHE A 111 1.05 8.42 -5.24
N GLY A 112 2.08 8.11 -6.00
CA GLY A 112 2.39 8.81 -7.24
C GLY A 112 2.82 7.86 -8.35
N THR A 113 2.56 8.26 -9.59
CA THR A 113 2.98 7.58 -10.81
C THR A 113 3.67 8.57 -11.71
N GLU A 114 4.75 8.14 -12.36
CA GLU A 114 5.49 8.97 -13.32
C GLU A 114 5.37 8.38 -14.73
N PRO A 115 4.28 8.70 -15.48
CA PRO A 115 4.09 8.17 -16.81
C PRO A 115 5.14 8.69 -17.78
N ALA A 116 5.89 7.77 -18.39
CA ALA A 116 6.91 8.09 -19.39
C ALA A 116 6.32 8.49 -20.76
N HIS A 117 5.06 8.09 -21.05
CA HIS A 117 4.44 8.31 -22.35
C HIS A 117 3.35 9.40 -22.30
N PRO A 118 3.27 10.32 -23.30
CA PRO A 118 2.29 11.41 -23.33
C PRO A 118 0.83 10.94 -23.24
N VAL A 119 0.48 9.83 -23.86
CA VAL A 119 -0.89 9.25 -23.81
C VAL A 119 -1.26 8.80 -22.41
N ASP A 120 -0.33 8.20 -21.68
CA ASP A 120 -0.57 7.79 -20.29
C ASP A 120 -0.72 9.01 -19.38
N ARG A 121 0.02 10.09 -19.64
CA ARG A 121 -0.12 11.37 -18.96
C ARG A 121 -1.54 11.95 -19.10
N VAL A 122 -2.06 11.99 -20.31
CA VAL A 122 -3.42 12.54 -20.57
C VAL A 122 -4.49 11.67 -19.89
N ARG A 123 -4.33 10.35 -19.92
CA ARG A 123 -5.25 9.42 -19.27
C ARG A 123 -5.25 9.56 -17.74
N GLU A 124 -4.09 9.71 -17.14
CA GLU A 124 -3.94 9.94 -15.70
C GLU A 124 -4.49 11.28 -15.24
N LEU A 125 -4.25 12.37 -16.00
CA LEU A 125 -4.76 13.71 -15.70
C LEU A 125 -6.29 13.74 -15.63
N ARG A 126 -6.97 12.92 -16.43
CA ARG A 126 -8.43 12.98 -16.55
C ARG A 126 -9.19 12.19 -15.49
N PHE A 127 -8.62 11.09 -14.99
CA PHE A 127 -9.31 10.14 -14.11
C PHE A 127 -8.48 9.64 -12.92
N GLY A 128 -7.16 9.76 -12.97
CA GLY A 128 -6.25 9.12 -12.03
C GLY A 128 -6.35 9.64 -10.61
N GLU A 129 -6.30 10.95 -10.41
CA GLU A 129 -6.24 11.54 -9.08
C GLU A 129 -7.49 11.24 -8.23
N ARG A 130 -8.68 11.47 -8.79
CA ARG A 130 -9.95 11.20 -8.08
C ARG A 130 -10.12 9.72 -7.78
N PHE A 131 -9.75 8.87 -8.73
CA PHE A 131 -9.81 7.42 -8.55
C PHE A 131 -8.89 7.00 -7.41
N TYR A 132 -7.59 7.28 -7.46
CA TYR A 132 -6.64 6.87 -6.45
C TYR A 132 -6.93 7.49 -5.08
N ARG A 133 -7.34 8.74 -5.02
CA ARG A 133 -7.76 9.38 -3.77
C ARG A 133 -8.90 8.61 -3.10
N ARG A 134 -9.93 8.23 -3.86
CA ARG A 134 -11.05 7.44 -3.35
C ARG A 134 -10.61 6.06 -2.89
N GLN A 135 -9.77 5.37 -3.67
CA GLN A 135 -9.31 4.02 -3.33
C GLN A 135 -8.44 4.03 -2.07
N TRP A 136 -7.49 4.95 -2.00
CA TRP A 136 -6.63 5.06 -0.83
C TRP A 136 -7.39 5.54 0.41
N SER A 137 -8.41 6.38 0.29
CA SER A 137 -9.29 6.73 1.41
C SER A 137 -10.03 5.51 1.94
N ALA A 138 -10.58 4.68 1.06
CA ALA A 138 -11.24 3.43 1.45
C ALA A 138 -10.24 2.44 2.08
N ALA A 139 -9.02 2.35 1.53
CA ALA A 139 -7.96 1.52 2.09
C ALA A 139 -7.58 1.95 3.51
N LEU A 140 -7.40 3.26 3.75
CA LEU A 140 -7.09 3.77 5.09
C LEU A 140 -8.23 3.55 6.09
N SER A 141 -9.51 3.61 5.65
CA SER A 141 -10.64 3.28 6.52
C SER A 141 -10.62 1.80 6.92
N ARG A 142 -10.35 0.89 5.97
CA ARG A 142 -10.22 -0.55 6.27
C ARG A 142 -9.00 -0.86 7.15
N LEU A 143 -7.88 -0.19 6.89
CA LEU A 143 -6.69 -0.31 7.75
C LEU A 143 -7.01 0.09 9.19
N LYS A 144 -7.76 1.19 9.37
CA LYS A 144 -8.25 1.62 10.69
C LYS A 144 -9.06 0.51 11.36
N ASP A 145 -10.06 -0.04 10.67
CA ASP A 145 -10.91 -1.08 11.20
C ASP A 145 -10.11 -2.33 11.61
N ILE A 146 -9.13 -2.73 10.81
CA ILE A 146 -8.25 -3.89 11.08
C ILE A 146 -7.39 -3.65 12.31
N VAL A 147 -6.73 -2.50 12.38
CA VAL A 147 -5.81 -2.20 13.48
C VAL A 147 -6.56 -2.02 14.81
N GLU A 148 -7.71 -1.36 14.79
CA GLU A 148 -8.51 -1.10 15.99
C GLU A 148 -9.26 -2.36 16.48
N SER A 149 -9.69 -3.24 15.56
CA SER A 149 -10.39 -4.48 15.94
C SER A 149 -9.46 -5.64 16.27
N GLY A 150 -8.19 -5.55 15.91
CA GLY A 150 -7.22 -6.63 16.10
C GLY A 150 -7.46 -7.86 15.23
N HIS A 151 -8.26 -7.76 14.16
CA HIS A 151 -8.50 -8.89 13.28
C HIS A 151 -7.26 -9.23 12.45
N PRO A 152 -6.86 -10.51 12.40
CA PRO A 152 -5.72 -10.91 11.57
C PRO A 152 -6.02 -10.68 10.09
N ALA A 153 -5.00 -10.27 9.36
CA ALA A 153 -5.08 -10.12 7.90
C ALA A 153 -5.46 -11.45 7.22
N GLU A 154 -6.28 -11.37 6.17
CA GLU A 154 -6.62 -12.53 5.35
C GLU A 154 -5.37 -13.16 4.71
N ARG A 155 -5.49 -14.47 4.40
CA ARG A 155 -4.38 -15.27 3.82
C ARG A 155 -3.92 -14.70 2.49
N VAL A 156 -2.64 -14.42 2.39
CA VAL A 156 -1.99 -14.04 1.13
C VAL A 156 -1.40 -15.27 0.47
N VAL A 157 -1.63 -15.42 -0.82
CA VAL A 157 -0.99 -16.46 -1.62
C VAL A 157 0.44 -16.02 -1.94
N ILE A 158 1.42 -16.76 -1.42
CA ILE A 158 2.82 -16.58 -1.78
C ILE A 158 3.07 -17.36 -3.07
N ALA A 159 3.85 -16.82 -3.99
CA ALA A 159 4.31 -17.57 -5.16
C ALA A 159 5.00 -18.86 -4.69
N GLY A 160 4.37 -20.02 -4.93
CA GLY A 160 4.84 -21.33 -4.46
C GLY A 160 4.19 -21.92 -3.21
N GLY A 161 3.22 -21.26 -2.59
CA GLY A 161 2.49 -21.81 -1.44
C GLY A 161 1.63 -20.82 -0.67
N ALA A 162 0.81 -21.33 0.23
CA ALA A 162 0.05 -20.52 1.19
C ALA A 162 0.83 -20.42 2.51
N ARG A 163 1.04 -19.21 3.01
CA ARG A 163 1.63 -19.03 4.34
C ARG A 163 0.55 -19.29 5.40
N MET A 164 0.82 -20.20 6.33
CA MET A 164 -0.03 -20.37 7.51
C MET A 164 0.25 -19.25 8.52
N PRO A 165 -0.76 -18.67 9.18
CA PRO A 165 -0.51 -17.76 10.28
C PRO A 165 0.27 -18.48 11.37
N ILE A 166 1.28 -17.84 11.91
CA ILE A 166 1.98 -18.32 13.10
C ILE A 166 1.02 -18.00 14.27
N THR A 167 0.53 -19.04 14.92
CA THR A 167 -0.25 -18.98 16.16
C THR A 167 0.62 -18.51 17.31
#